data_723cb497f5ab6a65845336db168b8ef6
#
_entry.id   723cb497f5ab6a65845336db168b8ef6
#
_cell.length_a   1.000
_cell.length_b   1.000
_cell.length_c   1.000
_cell.angle_alpha   90.00
_cell.angle_beta   90.00
_cell.angle_gamma   90.00
#
_symmetry.space_group_name_H-M   'P 1'
#
loop_
_entity.id
_entity.type
_entity.pdbx_description
1 polymer ?
#
loop_
_entity_poly.entity_id
_entity_poly.type
_entity_poly.pdbx_seq_one_letter_code
_entity_poly.pdbx_strand_id
1 'polypeptide(L)'
;MLVKDVLGECLVKTGRDNFLSSSSLTEEQQALAERLRAALNIAYREAVTEYIPLYAEEEVTVTDGVVDVSSLEHRILYPVSLTAEGRRFGVWVRPEGVRSDRAGKAVLRYAYLPADAGMDDDIEDMRLTPSALADGTLAQYYLADKEFALAEAYDASFREALSVVRYKGRPLRLGEGRWTR
;
A
#
# COMPACT_ATOMS: atom_id res chain seq x y z
N MET A 1 8.17 7.05 6.21
CA MET A 1 8.11 6.26 7.49
C MET A 1 9.07 5.09 7.38
N LEU A 2 10.06 5.00 8.27
CA LEU A 2 11.04 3.92 8.19
C LEU A 2 10.43 2.57 8.59
N VAL A 3 10.83 1.51 7.91
CA VAL A 3 10.45 0.13 8.29
C VAL A 3 10.81 -0.15 9.74
N LYS A 4 12.00 0.28 10.18
CA LYS A 4 12.47 0.13 11.57
C LYS A 4 11.55 0.76 12.61
N ASP A 5 10.89 1.86 12.29
CA ASP A 5 9.95 2.51 13.22
C ASP A 5 8.71 1.62 13.43
N VAL A 6 8.18 1.06 12.35
CA VAL A 6 7.02 0.14 12.43
C VAL A 6 7.37 -1.12 13.18
N LEU A 7 8.52 -1.72 12.89
CA LEU A 7 8.96 -2.93 13.59
C LEU A 7 9.28 -2.66 15.06
N GLY A 8 9.80 -1.47 15.38
CA GLY A 8 9.98 -1.03 16.76
C GLY A 8 8.65 -0.97 17.52
N GLU A 9 7.61 -0.42 16.91
CA GLU A 9 6.25 -0.42 17.46
C GLU A 9 5.71 -1.84 17.66
N CYS A 10 6.00 -2.78 16.74
CA CYS A 10 5.62 -4.19 16.92
C CYS A 10 6.27 -4.79 18.16
N LEU A 11 7.57 -4.53 18.39
CA LEU A 11 8.28 -5.03 19.57
C LEU A 11 7.69 -4.45 20.85
N VAL A 12 7.45 -3.15 20.91
CA VAL A 12 6.84 -2.49 22.07
C VAL A 12 5.44 -3.07 22.36
N LYS A 13 4.58 -3.22 21.36
CA LYS A 13 3.23 -3.79 21.51
C LYS A 13 3.24 -5.23 22.00
N THR A 14 4.30 -5.97 21.71
CA THR A 14 4.49 -7.36 22.21
C THR A 14 5.26 -7.45 23.52
N GLY A 15 5.52 -6.32 24.19
CA GLY A 15 6.22 -6.25 25.47
C GLY A 15 7.72 -6.60 25.38
N ARG A 16 8.32 -6.42 24.22
CA ARG A 16 9.74 -6.67 23.96
C ARG A 16 10.51 -5.36 23.88
N ASP A 17 11.79 -5.42 24.26
CA ASP A 17 12.69 -4.28 24.07
C ASP A 17 12.94 -4.04 22.57
N ASN A 18 13.00 -2.77 22.16
CA ASN A 18 13.35 -2.42 20.80
C ASN A 18 14.87 -2.57 20.59
N PHE A 19 15.27 -3.71 20.08
CA PHE A 19 16.67 -4.06 19.80
C PHE A 19 17.14 -3.63 18.41
N LEU A 20 16.25 -3.09 17.56
CA LEU A 20 16.57 -2.77 16.15
C LEU A 20 17.58 -1.64 15.96
N SER A 21 17.80 -0.83 17.00
CA SER A 21 18.82 0.22 17.02
C SER A 21 20.21 -0.28 17.49
N SER A 22 20.31 -1.54 17.91
CA SER A 22 21.57 -2.12 18.38
C SER A 22 22.53 -2.38 17.23
N SER A 23 23.83 -2.20 17.47
CA SER A 23 24.88 -2.42 16.45
C SER A 23 25.10 -3.89 16.10
N SER A 24 24.64 -4.81 16.97
CA SER A 24 24.72 -6.26 16.74
C SER A 24 23.46 -6.93 17.27
N LEU A 25 22.83 -7.72 16.43
CA LEU A 25 21.66 -8.52 16.78
C LEU A 25 22.08 -9.97 17.00
N THR A 26 21.44 -10.63 17.97
CA THR A 26 21.56 -12.10 18.08
C THR A 26 20.85 -12.78 16.92
N GLU A 27 21.14 -14.04 16.65
CA GLU A 27 20.47 -14.83 15.61
C GLU A 27 18.96 -14.87 15.81
N GLU A 28 18.49 -15.00 17.05
CA GLU A 28 17.05 -14.99 17.39
C GLU A 28 16.40 -13.64 17.11
N GLN A 29 17.08 -12.54 17.45
CA GLN A 29 16.60 -11.17 17.17
C GLN A 29 16.54 -10.91 15.67
N GLN A 30 17.54 -11.35 14.93
CA GLN A 30 17.57 -11.22 13.47
C GLN A 30 16.46 -12.04 12.82
N ALA A 31 16.25 -13.29 13.24
CA ALA A 31 15.17 -14.13 12.73
C ALA A 31 13.79 -13.52 13.04
N LEU A 32 13.59 -12.97 14.24
CA LEU A 32 12.35 -12.28 14.59
C LEU A 32 12.14 -11.03 13.73
N ALA A 33 13.17 -10.20 13.56
CA ALA A 33 13.08 -8.99 12.73
C ALA A 33 12.71 -9.32 11.28
N GLU A 34 13.30 -10.37 10.70
CA GLU A 34 12.97 -10.81 9.32
C GLU A 34 11.53 -11.34 9.21
N ARG A 35 11.05 -12.07 10.21
CA ARG A 35 9.65 -12.54 10.23
C ARG A 35 8.67 -11.38 10.34
N LEU A 36 8.96 -10.39 11.19
CA LEU A 36 8.14 -9.18 11.30
C LEU A 36 8.19 -8.36 10.01
N ARG A 37 9.36 -8.24 9.36
CA ARG A 37 9.50 -7.56 8.07
C ARG A 37 8.68 -8.24 6.98
N ALA A 38 8.70 -9.57 6.90
CA ALA A 38 7.88 -10.32 5.95
C ALA A 38 6.37 -10.07 6.20
N ALA A 39 5.94 -10.11 7.47
CA ALA A 39 4.57 -9.80 7.85
C ALA A 39 4.17 -8.34 7.51
N LEU A 40 5.09 -7.39 7.73
CA LEU A 40 4.90 -5.98 7.35
C LEU A 40 4.66 -5.83 5.85
N ASN A 41 5.45 -6.47 5.02
CA ASN A 41 5.28 -6.40 3.57
C ASN A 41 3.90 -6.94 3.11
N ILE A 42 3.36 -7.96 3.79
CA ILE A 42 2.02 -8.46 3.52
C ILE A 42 0.96 -7.41 3.90
N ALA A 43 1.03 -6.87 5.13
CA ALA A 43 0.10 -5.86 5.62
C ALA A 43 0.15 -4.57 4.77
N TYR A 44 1.35 -4.16 4.36
CA TYR A 44 1.56 -3.00 3.49
C TYR A 44 0.90 -3.19 2.13
N ARG A 45 1.09 -4.35 1.50
CA ARG A 45 0.44 -4.67 0.22
C ARG A 45 -1.07 -4.71 0.35
N GLU A 46 -1.62 -5.28 1.43
CA GLU A 46 -3.06 -5.29 1.69
C GLU A 46 -3.60 -3.85 1.78
N ALA A 47 -2.94 -2.99 2.57
CA ALA A 47 -3.33 -1.60 2.70
C ALA A 47 -3.34 -0.86 1.36
N VAL A 48 -2.29 -1.03 0.54
CA VAL A 48 -2.18 -0.39 -0.78
C VAL A 48 -3.22 -0.94 -1.77
N THR A 49 -3.42 -2.25 -1.79
CA THR A 49 -4.30 -2.88 -2.77
C THR A 49 -5.78 -2.56 -2.52
N GLU A 50 -6.20 -2.54 -1.26
CA GLU A 50 -7.62 -2.48 -0.92
C GLU A 50 -8.10 -1.12 -0.43
N TYR A 51 -7.22 -0.33 0.21
CA TYR A 51 -7.66 0.86 0.94
C TYR A 51 -7.02 2.16 0.47
N ILE A 52 -5.71 2.19 0.27
CA ILE A 52 -4.93 3.41 0.06
C ILE A 52 -3.98 3.24 -1.13
N PRO A 53 -4.50 3.18 -2.37
CA PRO A 53 -3.66 2.94 -3.54
C PRO A 53 -2.55 3.98 -3.69
N LEU A 54 -1.36 3.54 -4.01
CA LEU A 54 -0.25 4.38 -4.44
C LEU A 54 -0.37 4.64 -5.94
N TYR A 55 -0.03 5.85 -6.37
CA TYR A 55 -0.16 6.26 -7.76
C TYR A 55 1.17 6.76 -8.31
N ALA A 56 1.48 6.36 -9.53
CA ALA A 56 2.58 6.89 -10.33
C ALA A 56 2.05 7.46 -11.65
N GLU A 57 2.84 8.35 -12.26
CA GLU A 57 2.60 8.92 -13.58
C GLU A 57 3.86 8.76 -14.41
N GLU A 58 3.79 8.03 -15.51
CA GLU A 58 4.94 7.75 -16.37
C GLU A 58 4.58 7.87 -17.85
N GLU A 59 5.58 8.25 -18.66
CA GLU A 59 5.44 8.26 -20.11
C GLU A 59 5.38 6.85 -20.67
N VAL A 60 4.37 6.61 -21.50
CA VAL A 60 4.15 5.33 -22.19
C VAL A 60 3.92 5.54 -23.67
N THR A 61 4.16 4.50 -24.46
CA THR A 61 3.81 4.48 -25.88
C THR A 61 2.58 3.59 -26.08
N VAL A 62 1.63 4.10 -26.86
CA VAL A 62 0.43 3.35 -27.26
C VAL A 62 0.55 2.99 -28.73
N THR A 63 0.59 1.70 -29.03
CA THR A 63 0.68 1.16 -30.40
C THR A 63 -0.51 0.24 -30.64
N ASP A 64 -1.27 0.48 -31.70
CA ASP A 64 -2.46 -0.28 -32.08
C ASP A 64 -3.50 -0.40 -30.95
N GLY A 65 -3.62 0.65 -30.15
CA GLY A 65 -4.52 0.71 -29.01
C GLY A 65 -4.04 -0.09 -27.79
N VAL A 66 -2.81 -0.62 -27.80
CA VAL A 66 -2.17 -1.29 -26.66
C VAL A 66 -1.19 -0.33 -26.00
N VAL A 67 -1.31 -0.19 -24.68
CA VAL A 67 -0.38 0.61 -23.88
C VAL A 67 0.81 -0.28 -23.51
N ASP A 68 2.00 0.13 -23.88
CA ASP A 68 3.21 -0.56 -23.44
C ASP A 68 3.47 -0.28 -21.95
N VAL A 69 3.24 -1.29 -21.12
CA VAL A 69 3.45 -1.23 -19.67
C VAL A 69 4.75 -1.92 -19.23
N SER A 70 5.53 -2.45 -20.19
CA SER A 70 6.77 -3.16 -19.87
C SER A 70 7.90 -2.24 -19.42
N SER A 71 7.80 -0.95 -19.76
CA SER A 71 8.77 0.09 -19.40
C SER A 71 8.46 0.79 -18.07
N LEU A 72 7.36 0.45 -17.41
CA LEU A 72 6.98 1.07 -16.14
C LEU A 72 7.95 0.67 -15.01
N GLU A 73 8.29 1.63 -14.17
CA GLU A 73 9.14 1.42 -13.00
C GLU A 73 8.48 0.49 -11.97
N HIS A 74 7.15 0.63 -11.82
CA HIS A 74 6.40 -0.12 -10.84
C HIS A 74 5.43 -1.12 -11.48
N ARG A 75 5.20 -2.22 -10.76
CA ARG A 75 4.20 -3.21 -11.19
C ARG A 75 2.79 -2.62 -11.11
N ILE A 76 2.14 -2.45 -12.25
CA ILE A 76 0.79 -1.92 -12.35
C ILE A 76 -0.24 -2.82 -11.66
N LEU A 77 -1.10 -2.23 -10.82
CA LEU A 77 -2.32 -2.84 -10.29
C LEU A 77 -3.50 -2.59 -11.23
N TYR A 78 -3.75 -1.33 -11.52
CA TYR A 78 -4.76 -0.92 -12.50
C TYR A 78 -4.46 0.48 -13.04
N PRO A 79 -4.79 0.73 -14.32
CA PRO A 79 -4.67 2.05 -14.92
C PRO A 79 -5.78 2.97 -14.41
N VAL A 80 -5.47 4.26 -14.26
CA VAL A 80 -6.41 5.28 -13.80
C VAL A 80 -6.80 6.22 -14.93
N SER A 81 -5.82 6.73 -15.66
CA SER A 81 -6.05 7.64 -16.79
C SER A 81 -4.84 7.71 -17.71
N LEU A 82 -5.10 8.02 -18.95
CA LEU A 82 -4.08 8.33 -19.95
C LEU A 82 -4.24 9.78 -20.38
N THR A 83 -3.16 10.55 -20.39
CA THR A 83 -3.18 11.97 -20.77
C THR A 83 -2.17 12.22 -21.88
N ALA A 84 -2.59 12.89 -22.94
CA ALA A 84 -1.72 13.34 -24.01
C ALA A 84 -2.19 14.73 -24.48
N GLU A 85 -1.22 15.64 -24.73
CA GLU A 85 -1.51 17.01 -25.18
C GLU A 85 -2.54 17.75 -24.32
N GLY A 86 -2.50 17.52 -23.00
CA GLY A 86 -3.43 18.12 -22.04
C GLY A 86 -4.86 17.55 -22.07
N ARG A 87 -5.13 16.51 -22.86
CA ARG A 87 -6.43 15.84 -22.95
C ARG A 87 -6.36 14.46 -22.29
N ARG A 88 -7.45 14.10 -21.63
CA ARG A 88 -7.61 12.78 -20.99
C ARG A 88 -8.29 11.82 -21.96
N PHE A 89 -7.75 10.61 -22.05
CA PHE A 89 -8.26 9.52 -22.87
C PHE A 89 -8.71 8.35 -21.99
N GLY A 90 -9.61 7.54 -22.52
CA GLY A 90 -10.04 6.30 -21.88
C GLY A 90 -8.89 5.31 -21.81
N VAL A 91 -8.82 4.59 -20.70
CA VAL A 91 -7.89 3.49 -20.50
C VAL A 91 -8.61 2.37 -19.76
N TRP A 92 -8.44 1.13 -20.22
CA TRP A 92 -9.10 -0.03 -19.64
C TRP A 92 -8.23 -1.28 -19.71
N VAL A 93 -8.53 -2.24 -18.84
CA VAL A 93 -7.83 -3.52 -18.78
C VAL A 93 -8.57 -4.56 -19.63
N ARG A 94 -7.83 -5.32 -20.41
CA ARG A 94 -8.27 -6.48 -21.16
C ARG A 94 -7.36 -7.67 -20.82
N PRO A 95 -7.75 -8.90 -21.11
CA PRO A 95 -6.89 -10.08 -20.90
C PRO A 95 -5.52 -9.96 -21.57
N GLU A 96 -5.47 -9.28 -22.71
CA GLU A 96 -4.24 -9.03 -23.49
C GLU A 96 -3.43 -7.83 -23.01
N GLY A 97 -3.88 -7.09 -21.98
CA GLY A 97 -3.16 -5.95 -21.40
C GLY A 97 -3.97 -4.67 -21.26
N VAL A 98 -3.28 -3.56 -21.09
CA VAL A 98 -3.87 -2.24 -20.95
C VAL A 98 -4.11 -1.64 -22.34
N ARG A 99 -5.31 -1.11 -22.58
CA ARG A 99 -5.72 -0.53 -23.87
C ARG A 99 -6.23 0.90 -23.74
N SER A 100 -6.12 1.65 -24.84
CA SER A 100 -6.63 3.00 -24.96
C SER A 100 -7.07 3.31 -26.40
N ASP A 101 -7.94 4.31 -26.56
CA ASP A 101 -8.34 4.88 -27.87
C ASP A 101 -7.26 5.78 -28.49
N ARG A 102 -6.24 6.14 -27.74
CA ARG A 102 -5.14 7.00 -28.18
C ARG A 102 -4.02 6.17 -28.80
N ALA A 103 -3.36 6.70 -29.81
CA ALA A 103 -2.09 6.19 -30.32
C ALA A 103 -0.98 7.22 -30.07
N GLY A 104 0.27 6.74 -29.96
CA GLY A 104 1.47 7.54 -29.76
C GLY A 104 1.85 7.74 -28.29
N LYS A 105 2.70 8.75 -28.01
CA LYS A 105 3.19 9.03 -26.64
C LYS A 105 2.09 9.64 -25.77
N ALA A 106 2.03 9.19 -24.53
CA ALA A 106 1.09 9.68 -23.53
C ALA A 106 1.64 9.47 -22.12
N VAL A 107 1.07 10.13 -21.13
CA VAL A 107 1.36 9.92 -19.70
C VAL A 107 0.26 9.03 -19.14
N LEU A 108 0.65 7.86 -18.64
CA LEU A 108 -0.20 6.93 -17.92
C LEU A 108 -0.14 7.23 -16.44
N ARG A 109 -1.30 7.52 -15.85
CA ARG A 109 -1.46 7.48 -14.39
C ARG A 109 -2.04 6.12 -14.01
N TYR A 110 -1.39 5.45 -13.08
CA TYR A 110 -1.78 4.11 -12.67
C TYR A 110 -1.57 3.90 -11.17
N ALA A 111 -2.33 2.98 -10.61
CA ALA A 111 -2.07 2.46 -9.27
C ALA A 111 -1.05 1.32 -9.36
N TYR A 112 -0.15 1.24 -8.41
CA TYR A 112 0.91 0.24 -8.44
C TYR A 112 1.07 -0.54 -7.14
N LEU A 113 1.67 -1.72 -7.25
CA LEU A 113 2.03 -2.56 -6.13
C LEU A 113 3.46 -2.23 -5.70
N PRO A 114 3.67 -1.83 -4.44
CA PRO A 114 5.02 -1.55 -3.96
C PRO A 114 5.88 -2.81 -3.95
N ALA A 115 7.18 -2.64 -4.15
CA ALA A 115 8.16 -3.68 -3.91
C ALA A 115 8.23 -4.04 -2.42
N ASP A 116 8.86 -5.16 -2.09
CA ASP A 116 9.12 -5.50 -0.71
C ASP A 116 10.12 -4.54 -0.09
N ALA A 117 9.73 -3.92 1.01
CA ALA A 117 10.59 -3.02 1.74
C ALA A 117 11.64 -3.78 2.56
N GLY A 118 12.89 -3.35 2.46
CA GLY A 118 13.99 -3.78 3.30
C GLY A 118 13.95 -3.13 4.70
N MET A 119 14.88 -3.51 5.56
CA MET A 119 14.94 -3.01 6.95
C MET A 119 15.21 -1.51 7.04
N ASP A 120 15.99 -0.97 6.12
CA ASP A 120 16.41 0.43 6.12
C ASP A 120 15.60 1.30 5.14
N ASP A 121 14.59 0.72 4.48
CA ASP A 121 13.79 1.41 3.50
C ASP A 121 12.73 2.29 4.14
N ASP A 122 12.33 3.31 3.40
CA ASP A 122 11.16 4.12 3.70
C ASP A 122 9.92 3.50 3.03
N ILE A 123 8.89 3.31 3.84
CA ILE A 123 7.55 3.01 3.34
C ILE A 123 6.93 4.33 2.85
N GLU A 124 6.41 4.34 1.63
CA GLU A 124 5.72 5.50 1.08
C GLU A 124 4.57 5.94 2.00
N ASP A 125 4.38 7.26 2.10
CA ASP A 125 3.38 7.86 2.99
C ASP A 125 1.96 7.43 2.58
N MET A 126 1.42 6.51 3.32
CA MET A 126 0.05 6.01 3.17
C MET A 126 -0.94 6.76 4.05
N ARG A 127 -0.55 7.83 4.71
CA ARG A 127 -1.37 8.51 5.73
C ARG A 127 -1.71 7.61 6.93
N LEU A 128 -1.01 6.49 7.08
CA LEU A 128 -1.06 5.63 8.25
C LEU A 128 0.03 6.03 9.24
N THR A 129 -0.26 5.84 10.51
CA THR A 129 0.76 5.94 11.55
C THR A 129 1.58 4.66 11.63
N PRO A 130 2.86 4.72 12.11
CA PRO A 130 3.65 3.52 12.36
C PRO A 130 2.90 2.50 13.22
N SER A 131 2.19 2.97 14.24
CA SER A 131 1.41 2.12 15.16
C SER A 131 0.26 1.39 14.45
N ALA A 132 -0.45 2.04 13.51
CA ALA A 132 -1.52 1.40 12.74
C ALA A 132 -0.96 0.31 11.82
N LEU A 133 0.15 0.58 11.13
CA LEU A 133 0.79 -0.43 10.28
C LEU A 133 1.40 -1.56 11.10
N ALA A 134 1.87 -1.28 12.33
CA ALA A 134 2.33 -2.30 13.26
C ALA A 134 1.20 -3.26 13.66
N ASP A 135 -0.03 -2.77 13.81
CA ASP A 135 -1.20 -3.64 14.06
C ASP A 135 -1.42 -4.61 12.90
N GLY A 136 -1.40 -4.13 11.66
CA GLY A 136 -1.48 -5.01 10.48
C GLY A 136 -0.32 -6.00 10.41
N THR A 137 0.89 -5.56 10.74
CA THR A 137 2.08 -6.42 10.81
C THR A 137 1.91 -7.53 11.84
N LEU A 138 1.45 -7.20 13.05
CA LEU A 138 1.23 -8.17 14.11
C LEU A 138 0.07 -9.12 13.79
N ALA A 139 -0.97 -8.65 13.10
CA ALA A 139 -2.04 -9.53 12.62
C ALA A 139 -1.49 -10.63 11.71
N GLN A 140 -0.67 -10.28 10.73
CA GLN A 140 -0.04 -11.24 9.81
C GLN A 140 0.99 -12.13 10.52
N TYR A 141 1.76 -11.58 11.45
CA TYR A 141 2.73 -12.33 12.23
C TYR A 141 2.07 -13.42 13.07
N TYR A 142 1.03 -13.07 13.85
CA TYR A 142 0.31 -14.03 14.69
C TYR A 142 -0.54 -15.02 13.87
N LEU A 143 -1.04 -14.61 12.70
CA LEU A 143 -1.69 -15.53 11.79
C LEU A 143 -0.74 -16.63 11.31
N ALA A 144 0.50 -16.28 10.99
CA ALA A 144 1.53 -17.24 10.60
C ALA A 144 1.90 -18.19 11.75
N ASP A 145 1.85 -17.70 13.00
CA ASP A 145 2.10 -18.50 14.20
C ASP A 145 0.87 -19.28 14.70
N LYS A 146 -0.27 -19.18 13.99
CA LYS A 146 -1.55 -19.83 14.33
C LYS A 146 -2.18 -19.33 15.64
N GLU A 147 -1.77 -18.17 16.12
CA GLU A 147 -2.34 -17.48 17.28
C GLU A 147 -3.56 -16.62 16.85
N PHE A 148 -4.62 -17.28 16.42
CA PHE A 148 -5.76 -16.67 15.73
C PHE A 148 -6.47 -15.56 16.53
N ALA A 149 -6.58 -15.72 17.86
CA ALA A 149 -7.24 -14.71 18.69
C ALA A 149 -6.47 -13.39 18.73
N LEU A 150 -5.14 -13.45 18.78
CA LEU A 150 -4.28 -12.26 18.71
C LEU A 150 -4.28 -11.66 17.30
N ALA A 151 -4.21 -12.52 16.28
CA ALA A 151 -4.29 -12.06 14.89
C ALA A 151 -5.58 -11.30 14.62
N GLU A 152 -6.74 -11.80 15.06
CA GLU A 152 -8.05 -11.15 14.90
C GLU A 152 -8.12 -9.80 15.63
N ALA A 153 -7.59 -9.72 16.85
CA ALA A 153 -7.59 -8.48 17.62
C ALA A 153 -6.77 -7.36 16.93
N TYR A 154 -5.58 -7.70 16.43
CA TYR A 154 -4.74 -6.76 15.70
C TYR A 154 -5.29 -6.42 14.31
N ASP A 155 -5.88 -7.39 13.59
CA ASP A 155 -6.55 -7.14 12.30
C ASP A 155 -7.73 -6.17 12.44
N ALA A 156 -8.54 -6.31 13.49
CA ALA A 156 -9.65 -5.41 13.77
C ALA A 156 -9.17 -3.96 13.97
N SER A 157 -8.11 -3.76 14.77
CA SER A 157 -7.49 -2.44 14.99
C SER A 157 -6.93 -1.85 13.67
N PHE A 158 -6.25 -2.67 12.89
CA PHE A 158 -5.70 -2.26 11.60
C PHE A 158 -6.78 -1.83 10.61
N ARG A 159 -7.84 -2.62 10.45
CA ARG A 159 -8.98 -2.31 9.57
C ARG A 159 -9.72 -1.04 10.01
N GLU A 160 -9.85 -0.81 11.31
CA GLU A 160 -10.43 0.44 11.82
C GLU A 160 -9.57 1.64 11.38
N ALA A 161 -8.24 1.58 11.56
CA ALA A 161 -7.33 2.63 11.13
C ALA A 161 -7.40 2.88 9.62
N LEU A 162 -7.41 1.82 8.80
CA LEU A 162 -7.55 1.91 7.34
C LEU A 162 -8.88 2.55 6.93
N SER A 163 -9.97 2.22 7.61
CA SER A 163 -11.28 2.80 7.32
C SER A 163 -11.31 4.31 7.53
N VAL A 164 -10.70 4.78 8.63
CA VAL A 164 -10.60 6.22 8.94
C VAL A 164 -9.84 6.98 7.83
N VAL A 165 -8.73 6.43 7.34
CA VAL A 165 -7.94 7.05 6.26
C VAL A 165 -8.72 7.10 4.96
N ARG A 166 -9.41 6.02 4.61
CA ARG A 166 -10.25 5.93 3.41
C ARG A 166 -11.37 6.98 3.42
N TYR A 167 -12.00 7.22 4.57
CA TYR A 167 -13.09 8.20 4.68
C TYR A 167 -12.58 9.65 4.64
N LYS A 168 -11.45 9.96 5.26
CA LYS A 168 -10.85 11.32 5.23
C LYS A 168 -10.48 11.79 3.81
N GLY A 169 -10.28 10.88 2.87
CA GLY A 169 -9.98 11.20 1.47
C GLY A 169 -11.20 11.52 0.60
N ARG A 170 -12.43 11.29 1.08
CA ARG A 170 -13.65 11.59 0.35
C ARG A 170 -14.30 12.87 0.91
N PRO A 171 -14.49 13.91 0.07
CA PRO A 171 -15.32 15.03 0.51
C PRO A 171 -16.71 14.49 0.86
N LEU A 172 -17.15 14.65 2.10
CA LEU A 172 -18.54 14.43 2.50
C LEU A 172 -19.39 15.41 1.68
N ARG A 173 -19.94 14.97 0.57
CA ARG A 173 -21.07 15.63 -0.04
C ARG A 173 -22.28 15.34 0.84
N LEU A 174 -22.50 16.20 1.83
CA LEU A 174 -23.81 16.32 2.43
C LEU A 174 -24.74 16.68 1.27
N GLY A 175 -25.66 15.78 0.90
CA GLY A 175 -26.71 16.12 -0.02
C GLY A 175 -27.37 17.38 0.49
N GLU A 176 -27.61 18.37 -0.39
CA GLU A 176 -28.43 19.52 -0.06
C GLU A 176 -29.82 18.99 0.30
N GLY A 177 -29.99 18.64 1.59
CA GLY A 177 -31.28 18.34 2.15
C GLY A 177 -32.11 19.61 2.05
N ARG A 178 -33.09 19.64 1.14
CA ARG A 178 -34.16 20.62 1.19
C ARG A 178 -34.86 20.49 2.55
N TRP A 179 -34.46 21.30 3.49
CA TRP A 179 -35.28 21.63 4.64
C TRP A 179 -36.37 22.57 4.15
N THR A 180 -37.36 22.02 3.46
CA THR A 180 -38.64 22.72 3.26
C THR A 180 -39.55 22.34 4.40
N ARG A 181 -39.95 23.37 5.11
CA ARG A 181 -41.00 23.38 6.13
C ARG A 181 -42.30 22.77 5.64
#